data_bdc9ff3c3adaf2160175ee757aac00c0
#
_entry.id   bdc9ff3c3adaf2160175ee757aac00c0
#
_cell.length_a   1.000
_cell.length_b   1.000
_cell.length_c   1.000
_cell.angle_alpha   90.00
_cell.angle_beta   90.00
_cell.angle_gamma   90.00
#
_symmetry.space_group_name_H-M   'P 1'
#
loop_
_entity.id
_entity.type
_entity.pdbx_description
1 polymer ?
#
loop_
_entity_poly.entity_id
_entity_poly.type
_entity_poly.pdbx_seq_one_letter_code
_entity_poly.pdbx_strand_id
1 'polypeptide(L)'
;MKLQGKIVAVTGGFGQLGMAVVRAALDDGAQVAALDRARTPADTMALAGVLALGELDLAEPDVAARALDQVVTRFGGLDALVNVAGTFRWEVLEKGSVDTWDLLYRVNLRSAVSVSRAALPHLTKRGGGRIVNIGAGAAAARAGAGMGAYTASKAGVHKLTESLAEELKDRGITVNAVLPSIIDTPANRADMPKADFSRWVAPRAIADVIVFLLSDQARAVTGALIPVSGRV
;
A
#
# COMPACT_ATOMS: atom_id res chain seq x y z
N MET A 1 19.84 2.77 -10.32
CA MET A 1 18.90 2.09 -9.40
C MET A 1 18.61 3.02 -8.22
N LYS A 2 17.36 3.40 -8.04
CA LYS A 2 16.95 4.38 -7.01
C LYS A 2 16.86 3.78 -5.60
N LEU A 3 16.71 2.45 -5.51
CA LEU A 3 16.50 1.71 -4.26
C LEU A 3 17.62 0.72 -3.96
N GLN A 4 18.81 0.92 -4.52
CA GLN A 4 19.95 0.01 -4.35
C GLN A 4 20.22 -0.25 -2.87
N GLY A 5 20.15 -1.52 -2.45
CA GLY A 5 20.41 -1.97 -1.09
C GLY A 5 19.35 -1.57 -0.05
N LYS A 6 18.24 -0.94 -0.45
CA LYS A 6 17.10 -0.65 0.44
C LYS A 6 16.27 -1.91 0.69
N ILE A 7 15.70 -2.02 1.86
CA ILE A 7 14.81 -3.10 2.28
C ILE A 7 13.39 -2.55 2.34
N VAL A 8 12.51 -3.10 1.51
CA VAL A 8 11.13 -2.62 1.31
C VAL A 8 10.12 -3.70 1.70
N ALA A 9 9.20 -3.41 2.60
CA ALA A 9 8.05 -4.27 2.89
C ALA A 9 6.83 -3.77 2.13
N VAL A 10 6.11 -4.68 1.45
CA VAL A 10 4.90 -4.38 0.66
C VAL A 10 3.75 -5.24 1.17
N THR A 11 2.72 -4.62 1.75
CA THR A 11 1.49 -5.33 2.15
C THR A 11 0.56 -5.50 0.94
N GLY A 12 -0.28 -6.55 0.94
CA GLY A 12 -1.05 -6.89 -0.26
C GLY A 12 -0.16 -7.28 -1.44
N GLY A 13 1.03 -7.84 -1.15
CA GLY A 13 2.12 -8.05 -2.09
C GLY A 13 1.83 -9.07 -3.19
N PHE A 14 0.80 -9.90 -3.03
CA PHE A 14 0.41 -10.91 -4.02
C PHE A 14 -0.71 -10.42 -4.95
N GLY A 15 -1.34 -9.27 -4.65
CA GLY A 15 -2.32 -8.63 -5.52
C GLY A 15 -1.70 -7.96 -6.76
N GLN A 16 -2.53 -7.54 -7.72
CA GLN A 16 -2.07 -6.95 -8.98
C GLN A 16 -1.19 -5.71 -8.78
N LEU A 17 -1.63 -4.76 -7.94
CA LEU A 17 -0.85 -3.56 -7.63
C LEU A 17 0.36 -3.90 -6.75
N GLY A 18 0.17 -4.74 -5.71
CA GLY A 18 1.25 -5.14 -4.82
C GLY A 18 2.40 -5.80 -5.57
N MET A 19 2.10 -6.74 -6.47
CA MET A 19 3.10 -7.41 -7.30
C MET A 19 3.79 -6.44 -8.27
N ALA A 20 3.07 -5.45 -8.81
CA ALA A 20 3.70 -4.42 -9.63
C ALA A 20 4.70 -3.58 -8.82
N VAL A 21 4.37 -3.24 -7.57
CA VAL A 21 5.28 -2.54 -6.64
C VAL A 21 6.49 -3.42 -6.28
N VAL A 22 6.26 -4.70 -5.94
CA VAL A 22 7.34 -5.66 -5.65
C VAL A 22 8.34 -5.72 -6.80
N ARG A 23 7.87 -5.92 -8.02
CA ARG A 23 8.72 -5.99 -9.23
C ARG A 23 9.44 -4.68 -9.49
N ALA A 24 8.74 -3.55 -9.41
CA ALA A 24 9.35 -2.23 -9.64
C ALA A 24 10.45 -1.92 -8.60
N ALA A 25 10.26 -2.29 -7.33
CA ALA A 25 11.26 -2.11 -6.29
C ALA A 25 12.49 -3.03 -6.51
N LEU A 26 12.28 -4.28 -6.94
CA LEU A 26 13.37 -5.19 -7.31
C LEU A 26 14.17 -4.66 -8.51
N ASP A 27 13.48 -4.20 -9.57
CA ASP A 27 14.12 -3.62 -10.77
C ASP A 27 15.02 -2.43 -10.41
N ASP A 28 14.66 -1.69 -9.35
CA ASP A 28 15.44 -0.55 -8.82
C ASP A 28 16.46 -0.94 -7.72
N GLY A 29 16.68 -2.24 -7.47
CA GLY A 29 17.77 -2.76 -6.65
C GLY A 29 17.43 -2.98 -5.17
N ALA A 30 16.15 -2.95 -4.79
CA ALA A 30 15.74 -3.25 -3.44
C ALA A 30 15.73 -4.76 -3.13
N GLN A 31 15.85 -5.11 -1.85
CA GLN A 31 15.37 -6.37 -1.28
C GLN A 31 13.93 -6.17 -0.83
N VAL A 32 13.04 -7.10 -1.17
CA VAL A 32 11.61 -6.87 -0.96
C VAL A 32 10.97 -7.98 -0.13
N ALA A 33 10.17 -7.59 0.86
CA ALA A 33 9.25 -8.49 1.55
C ALA A 33 7.82 -8.27 1.02
N ALA A 34 7.22 -9.29 0.47
CA ALA A 34 5.83 -9.31 0.03
C ALA A 34 4.97 -9.98 1.11
N LEU A 35 4.08 -9.21 1.74
CA LEU A 35 3.24 -9.64 2.87
C LEU A 35 1.80 -9.67 2.42
N ASP A 36 1.09 -10.78 2.62
CA ASP A 36 -0.30 -10.89 2.16
C ASP A 36 -1.15 -11.80 3.06
N ARG A 37 -2.47 -11.61 3.00
CA ARG A 37 -3.44 -12.53 3.62
C ARG A 37 -3.63 -13.81 2.81
N ALA A 38 -3.44 -13.74 1.50
CA ALA A 38 -3.52 -14.90 0.64
C ALA A 38 -2.35 -15.87 0.91
N ARG A 39 -2.54 -17.14 0.55
CA ARG A 39 -1.45 -18.11 0.53
C ARG A 39 -0.39 -17.67 -0.46
N THR A 40 0.88 -17.87 -0.11
CA THR A 40 2.01 -17.47 -0.94
C THR A 40 1.99 -18.16 -2.31
N PRO A 41 1.91 -17.43 -3.42
CA PRO A 41 1.99 -18.03 -4.76
C PRO A 41 3.39 -18.54 -5.07
N ALA A 42 3.47 -19.65 -5.82
CA ALA A 42 4.74 -20.29 -6.15
C ALA A 42 5.67 -19.40 -7.00
N ASP A 43 5.11 -18.59 -7.90
CA ASP A 43 5.83 -17.65 -8.73
C ASP A 43 6.44 -16.49 -7.92
N THR A 44 5.78 -16.04 -6.85
CA THR A 44 6.31 -15.02 -5.94
C THR A 44 7.50 -15.59 -5.14
N MET A 45 7.43 -16.85 -4.71
CA MET A 45 8.53 -17.53 -4.00
C MET A 45 9.78 -17.70 -4.90
N ALA A 46 9.59 -17.79 -6.20
CA ALA A 46 10.67 -17.96 -7.17
C ALA A 46 11.42 -16.66 -7.51
N LEU A 47 10.90 -15.49 -7.09
CA LEU A 47 11.56 -14.21 -7.36
C LEU A 47 12.81 -14.03 -6.49
N ALA A 48 13.97 -13.90 -7.12
CA ALA A 48 15.22 -13.62 -6.41
C ALA A 48 15.12 -12.29 -5.65
N GLY A 49 15.57 -12.27 -4.39
CA GLY A 49 15.53 -11.07 -3.55
C GLY A 49 14.18 -10.81 -2.87
N VAL A 50 13.21 -11.71 -2.99
CA VAL A 50 11.89 -11.59 -2.32
C VAL A 50 11.82 -12.53 -1.11
N LEU A 51 11.33 -11.98 0.00
CA LEU A 51 10.77 -12.74 1.11
C LEU A 51 9.24 -12.70 0.97
N ALA A 52 8.62 -13.82 0.64
CA ALA A 52 7.16 -13.91 0.50
C ALA A 52 6.54 -14.55 1.75
N LEU A 53 5.66 -13.81 2.44
CA LEU A 53 4.97 -14.24 3.65
C LEU A 53 3.45 -14.14 3.42
N GLY A 54 2.80 -15.29 3.32
CA GLY A 54 1.34 -15.40 3.14
C GLY A 54 0.60 -15.70 4.45
N GLU A 55 -0.74 -15.77 4.35
CA GLU A 55 -1.66 -16.12 5.43
C GLU A 55 -1.60 -15.16 6.63
N LEU A 56 -1.28 -13.86 6.37
CA LEU A 56 -1.12 -12.83 7.38
C LEU A 56 -2.35 -11.92 7.46
N ASP A 57 -3.09 -11.97 8.55
CA ASP A 57 -4.09 -10.93 8.84
C ASP A 57 -3.39 -9.70 9.45
N LEU A 58 -2.98 -8.79 8.59
CA LEU A 58 -2.21 -7.59 8.98
C LEU A 58 -3.04 -6.54 9.74
N ALA A 59 -4.35 -6.71 9.87
CA ALA A 59 -5.17 -5.90 10.75
C ALA A 59 -4.95 -6.25 12.24
N GLU A 60 -4.34 -7.41 12.52
CA GLU A 60 -3.97 -7.83 13.87
C GLU A 60 -2.55 -7.32 14.20
N PRO A 61 -2.41 -6.48 15.26
CA PRO A 61 -1.13 -5.83 15.58
C PRO A 61 0.01 -6.81 15.82
N ASP A 62 -0.25 -7.94 16.50
CA ASP A 62 0.77 -8.94 16.81
C ASP A 62 1.22 -9.72 15.55
N VAL A 63 0.30 -9.92 14.57
CA VAL A 63 0.64 -10.54 13.28
C VAL A 63 1.51 -9.58 12.48
N ALA A 64 1.15 -8.30 12.43
CA ALA A 64 1.93 -7.27 11.75
C ALA A 64 3.35 -7.14 12.35
N ALA A 65 3.48 -7.15 13.68
CA ALA A 65 4.77 -7.09 14.36
C ALA A 65 5.65 -8.29 14.02
N ARG A 66 5.14 -9.52 14.17
CA ARG A 66 5.89 -10.74 13.85
C ARG A 66 6.29 -10.82 12.36
N ALA A 67 5.44 -10.33 11.46
CA ALA A 67 5.77 -10.31 10.03
C ALA A 67 6.97 -9.38 9.75
N LEU A 68 6.98 -8.19 10.34
CA LEU A 68 8.10 -7.25 10.17
C LEU A 68 9.37 -7.71 10.88
N ASP A 69 9.27 -8.39 12.03
CA ASP A 69 10.42 -9.01 12.69
C ASP A 69 11.07 -10.08 11.79
N GLN A 70 10.27 -10.87 11.04
CA GLN A 70 10.80 -11.81 10.05
C GLN A 70 11.52 -11.09 8.90
N VAL A 71 10.99 -9.94 8.42
CA VAL A 71 11.67 -9.11 7.42
C VAL A 71 13.02 -8.64 7.92
N VAL A 72 13.07 -8.10 9.14
CA VAL A 72 14.31 -7.61 9.76
C VAL A 72 15.30 -8.74 10.01
N THR A 73 14.83 -9.91 10.45
CA THR A 73 15.68 -11.10 10.63
C THR A 73 16.29 -11.56 9.31
N ARG A 74 15.50 -11.53 8.22
CA ARG A 74 15.92 -12.01 6.89
C ARG A 74 16.90 -11.08 6.20
N PHE A 75 16.69 -9.75 6.30
CA PHE A 75 17.41 -8.75 5.53
C PHE A 75 18.31 -7.83 6.36
N GLY A 76 18.20 -7.86 7.70
CA GLY A 76 19.00 -7.02 8.60
C GLY A 76 18.40 -5.65 8.90
N GLY A 77 17.20 -5.32 8.42
CA GLY A 77 16.57 -4.02 8.70
C GLY A 77 15.29 -3.79 7.90
N LEU A 78 14.80 -2.54 7.96
CA LEU A 78 13.67 -2.06 7.17
C LEU A 78 13.91 -0.59 6.82
N ASP A 79 13.91 -0.25 5.55
CA ASP A 79 14.10 1.13 5.05
C ASP A 79 12.78 1.76 4.58
N ALA A 80 11.83 0.93 4.12
CA ALA A 80 10.56 1.44 3.62
C ALA A 80 9.40 0.45 3.81
N LEU A 81 8.18 1.03 3.93
CA LEU A 81 6.91 0.32 3.98
C LEU A 81 5.96 0.85 2.91
N VAL A 82 5.33 -0.05 2.15
CA VAL A 82 4.24 0.28 1.23
C VAL A 82 2.97 -0.45 1.66
N ASN A 83 1.98 0.30 2.12
CA ASN A 83 0.68 -0.23 2.53
C ASN A 83 -0.25 -0.32 1.31
N VAL A 84 -0.17 -1.45 0.57
CA VAL A 84 -1.03 -1.73 -0.58
C VAL A 84 -2.27 -2.55 -0.20
N ALA A 85 -2.20 -3.32 0.89
CA ALA A 85 -3.33 -4.14 1.35
C ALA A 85 -4.62 -3.32 1.40
N GLY A 86 -5.65 -3.83 0.74
CA GLY A 86 -6.94 -3.14 0.66
C GLY A 86 -7.93 -3.92 -0.20
N THR A 87 -9.20 -3.57 -0.06
CA THR A 87 -10.29 -4.15 -0.87
C THR A 87 -11.35 -3.09 -1.17
N PHE A 88 -12.17 -3.38 -2.17
CA PHE A 88 -13.30 -2.55 -2.59
C PHE A 88 -14.60 -3.34 -2.44
N ARG A 89 -15.65 -2.66 -2.01
CA ARG A 89 -17.04 -3.12 -2.10
C ARG A 89 -17.91 -1.95 -2.52
N TRP A 90 -18.77 -2.18 -3.49
CA TRP A 90 -19.84 -1.25 -3.84
C TRP A 90 -21.13 -1.72 -3.18
N GLU A 91 -21.72 -0.88 -2.32
CA GLU A 91 -22.91 -1.25 -1.58
C GLU A 91 -23.67 0.00 -1.15
N VAL A 92 -24.95 0.11 -1.53
CA VAL A 92 -25.82 1.19 -1.08
C VAL A 92 -26.26 0.96 0.36
N LEU A 93 -26.30 2.01 1.17
CA LEU A 93 -26.54 1.93 2.61
C LEU A 93 -27.87 1.24 2.96
N GLU A 94 -28.95 1.57 2.23
CA GLU A 94 -30.30 1.04 2.49
C GLU A 94 -30.38 -0.49 2.43
N LYS A 95 -29.61 -1.12 1.53
CA LYS A 95 -29.65 -2.58 1.27
C LYS A 95 -28.39 -3.30 1.70
N GLY A 96 -27.44 -2.56 2.25
CA GLY A 96 -26.14 -3.06 2.65
C GLY A 96 -26.08 -3.47 4.12
N SER A 97 -24.91 -3.97 4.53
CA SER A 97 -24.63 -4.38 5.90
C SER A 97 -23.60 -3.45 6.57
N VAL A 98 -23.76 -3.22 7.87
CA VAL A 98 -22.74 -2.59 8.71
C VAL A 98 -21.43 -3.39 8.68
N ASP A 99 -21.50 -4.72 8.52
CA ASP A 99 -20.33 -5.59 8.40
C ASP A 99 -19.44 -5.21 7.19
N THR A 100 -20.02 -4.66 6.11
CA THR A 100 -19.23 -4.13 4.98
C THR A 100 -18.39 -2.93 5.40
N TRP A 101 -18.92 -2.06 6.27
CA TRP A 101 -18.17 -0.93 6.82
C TRP A 101 -17.04 -1.42 7.71
N ASP A 102 -17.30 -2.37 8.59
CA ASP A 102 -16.29 -2.96 9.48
C ASP A 102 -15.21 -3.69 8.67
N LEU A 103 -15.59 -4.45 7.65
CA LEU A 103 -14.66 -5.11 6.75
C LEU A 103 -13.73 -4.11 6.07
N LEU A 104 -14.29 -3.05 5.46
CA LEU A 104 -13.50 -2.06 4.72
C LEU A 104 -12.63 -1.22 5.65
N TYR A 105 -13.11 -0.85 6.82
CA TYR A 105 -12.30 -0.23 7.87
C TYR A 105 -11.14 -1.14 8.27
N ARG A 106 -11.43 -2.41 8.57
CA ARG A 106 -10.44 -3.40 9.02
C ARG A 106 -9.36 -3.63 7.97
N VAL A 107 -9.76 -3.89 6.71
CA VAL A 107 -8.82 -4.26 5.64
C VAL A 107 -8.06 -3.05 5.09
N ASN A 108 -8.72 -1.88 4.91
CA ASN A 108 -8.10 -0.73 4.25
C ASN A 108 -7.36 0.20 5.21
N LEU A 109 -7.89 0.42 6.43
CA LEU A 109 -7.33 1.39 7.36
C LEU A 109 -6.61 0.72 8.53
N ARG A 110 -7.28 -0.17 9.28
CA ARG A 110 -6.68 -0.79 10.45
C ARG A 110 -5.41 -1.58 10.12
N SER A 111 -5.36 -2.27 8.98
CA SER A 111 -4.14 -2.94 8.52
C SER A 111 -2.98 -1.96 8.32
N ALA A 112 -3.23 -0.83 7.63
CA ALA A 112 -2.22 0.20 7.43
C ALA A 112 -1.72 0.80 8.76
N VAL A 113 -2.63 1.04 9.72
CA VAL A 113 -2.28 1.49 11.09
C VAL A 113 -1.40 0.46 11.79
N SER A 114 -1.81 -0.81 11.81
CA SER A 114 -1.10 -1.88 12.53
C SER A 114 0.31 -2.08 11.97
N VAL A 115 0.44 -2.17 10.64
CA VAL A 115 1.76 -2.39 10.00
C VAL A 115 2.64 -1.14 10.11
N SER A 116 2.08 0.06 9.93
CA SER A 116 2.85 1.30 10.11
C SER A 116 3.40 1.39 11.53
N ARG A 117 2.55 1.16 12.56
CA ARG A 117 2.98 1.14 13.96
C ARG A 117 4.11 0.14 14.21
N ALA A 118 3.99 -1.07 13.66
CA ALA A 118 5.01 -2.11 13.79
C ALA A 118 6.32 -1.75 13.05
N ALA A 119 6.25 -0.99 11.97
CA ALA A 119 7.42 -0.56 11.20
C ALA A 119 8.25 0.53 11.90
N LEU A 120 7.63 1.40 12.72
CA LEU A 120 8.28 2.59 13.28
C LEU A 120 9.58 2.29 14.06
N PRO A 121 9.67 1.28 14.94
CA PRO A 121 10.91 0.97 15.64
C PRO A 121 12.05 0.62 14.68
N HIS A 122 11.75 -0.15 13.63
CA HIS A 122 12.73 -0.60 12.66
C HIS A 122 13.22 0.54 11.76
N LEU A 123 12.31 1.39 11.25
CA LEU A 123 12.64 2.58 10.47
C LEU A 123 13.48 3.57 11.30
N THR A 124 13.10 3.81 12.55
CA THR A 124 13.86 4.69 13.46
C THR A 124 15.26 4.17 13.71
N LYS A 125 15.42 2.86 13.92
CA LYS A 125 16.73 2.22 14.11
C LYS A 125 17.65 2.39 12.89
N ARG A 126 17.07 2.55 11.69
CA ARG A 126 17.81 2.85 10.44
C ARG A 126 18.17 4.31 10.28
N GLY A 127 17.74 5.19 11.20
CA GLY A 127 17.97 6.63 11.13
C GLY A 127 17.01 7.39 10.22
N GLY A 128 15.88 6.77 9.84
CA GLY A 128 14.86 7.34 8.98
C GLY A 128 14.25 6.29 8.06
N GLY A 129 13.31 6.68 7.21
CA GLY A 129 12.64 5.75 6.31
C GLY A 129 11.54 6.37 5.46
N ARG A 130 10.79 5.52 4.75
CA ARG A 130 9.71 5.90 3.85
C ARG A 130 8.47 5.06 4.12
N ILE A 131 7.31 5.70 4.25
CA ILE A 131 6.01 5.03 4.27
C ILE A 131 5.19 5.56 3.11
N VAL A 132 4.66 4.67 2.28
CA VAL A 132 3.73 5.03 1.20
C VAL A 132 2.45 4.24 1.37
N ASN A 133 1.33 4.95 1.47
CA ASN A 133 -0.01 4.38 1.61
C ASN A 133 -0.76 4.41 0.27
N ILE A 134 -1.66 3.45 0.05
CA ILE A 134 -2.59 3.49 -1.08
C ILE A 134 -3.94 4.05 -0.62
N GLY A 135 -4.15 5.31 -0.95
CA GLY A 135 -5.44 5.98 -0.80
C GLY A 135 -6.40 5.67 -1.94
N ALA A 136 -7.25 6.61 -2.30
CA ALA A 136 -8.12 6.55 -3.47
C ALA A 136 -8.51 7.96 -3.93
N GLY A 137 -8.51 8.23 -5.24
CA GLY A 137 -8.98 9.49 -5.80
C GLY A 137 -10.44 9.79 -5.41
N ALA A 138 -11.30 8.75 -5.40
CA ALA A 138 -12.69 8.87 -4.98
C ALA A 138 -12.88 9.31 -3.50
N ALA A 139 -11.89 9.08 -2.63
CA ALA A 139 -11.96 9.51 -1.23
C ALA A 139 -11.44 10.95 -1.01
N ALA A 140 -10.73 11.51 -1.98
CA ALA A 140 -10.28 12.91 -1.98
C ALA A 140 -11.30 13.87 -2.64
N ALA A 141 -12.23 13.31 -3.41
CA ALA A 141 -13.28 14.04 -4.11
C ALA A 141 -14.66 13.69 -3.52
N ARG A 142 -15.74 14.04 -4.24
CA ARG A 142 -17.11 13.67 -3.86
C ARG A 142 -17.33 12.16 -4.06
N ALA A 143 -17.72 11.46 -3.01
CA ALA A 143 -18.07 10.05 -3.07
C ALA A 143 -19.31 9.80 -3.95
N GLY A 144 -19.25 8.76 -4.78
CA GLY A 144 -20.40 8.27 -5.55
C GLY A 144 -21.36 7.44 -4.70
N ALA A 145 -22.57 7.19 -5.23
CA ALA A 145 -23.53 6.29 -4.60
C ALA A 145 -22.94 4.88 -4.43
N GLY A 146 -23.19 4.23 -3.31
CA GLY A 146 -22.68 2.89 -2.99
C GLY A 146 -21.19 2.84 -2.62
N MET A 147 -20.51 3.98 -2.56
CA MET A 147 -19.08 4.04 -2.23
C MET A 147 -18.80 4.51 -0.79
N GLY A 148 -19.83 4.70 0.04
CA GLY A 148 -19.70 5.29 1.37
C GLY A 148 -18.66 4.59 2.24
N ALA A 149 -18.81 3.29 2.48
CA ALA A 149 -17.92 2.51 3.32
C ALA A 149 -16.46 2.51 2.78
N TYR A 150 -16.31 2.34 1.46
CA TYR A 150 -14.99 2.37 0.82
C TYR A 150 -14.31 3.72 0.95
N THR A 151 -14.99 4.80 0.56
CA THR A 151 -14.39 6.15 0.59
C THR A 151 -14.13 6.63 2.01
N ALA A 152 -14.99 6.27 2.99
CA ALA A 152 -14.73 6.54 4.40
C ALA A 152 -13.45 5.85 4.90
N SER A 153 -13.25 4.55 4.57
CA SER A 153 -12.04 3.83 4.94
C SER A 153 -10.78 4.42 4.29
N LYS A 154 -10.86 4.83 3.02
CA LYS A 154 -9.74 5.44 2.29
C LYS A 154 -9.47 6.89 2.71
N ALA A 155 -10.49 7.68 3.07
CA ALA A 155 -10.31 8.98 3.70
C ALA A 155 -9.58 8.87 5.05
N GLY A 156 -9.85 7.81 5.82
CA GLY A 156 -9.07 7.47 7.01
C GLY A 156 -7.58 7.24 6.71
N VAL A 157 -7.26 6.55 5.61
CA VAL A 157 -5.86 6.39 5.15
C VAL A 157 -5.21 7.72 4.79
N HIS A 158 -5.97 8.66 4.17
CA HIS A 158 -5.45 10.00 3.89
C HIS A 158 -5.09 10.72 5.20
N LYS A 159 -5.99 10.72 6.19
CA LYS A 159 -5.72 11.36 7.49
C LYS A 159 -4.63 10.66 8.29
N LEU A 160 -4.53 9.33 8.23
CA LEU A 160 -3.39 8.60 8.77
C LEU A 160 -2.06 9.08 8.15
N THR A 161 -2.03 9.27 6.83
CA THR A 161 -0.84 9.73 6.10
C THR A 161 -0.39 11.12 6.58
N GLU A 162 -1.33 12.07 6.63
CA GLU A 162 -1.07 13.44 7.06
C GLU A 162 -0.58 13.49 8.53
N SER A 163 -1.26 12.78 9.43
CA SER A 163 -0.89 12.72 10.85
C SER A 163 0.48 12.10 11.07
N LEU A 164 0.75 10.93 10.47
CA LEU A 164 2.06 10.29 10.60
C LEU A 164 3.18 11.12 10.00
N ALA A 165 2.93 11.87 8.92
CA ALA A 165 3.92 12.78 8.35
C ALA A 165 4.37 13.84 9.36
N GLU A 166 3.41 14.43 10.09
CA GLU A 166 3.71 15.42 11.14
C GLU A 166 4.41 14.78 12.36
N GLU A 167 3.95 13.61 12.80
CA GLU A 167 4.52 12.91 13.96
C GLU A 167 5.97 12.45 13.72
N LEU A 168 6.36 12.21 12.46
CA LEU A 168 7.61 11.54 12.11
C LEU A 168 8.64 12.43 11.40
N LYS A 169 8.31 13.68 11.11
CA LYS A 169 9.20 14.61 10.37
C LYS A 169 10.58 14.76 11.00
N ASP A 170 10.65 14.88 12.32
CA ASP A 170 11.89 15.05 13.05
C ASP A 170 12.69 13.74 13.22
N ARG A 171 12.11 12.61 12.79
CA ARG A 171 12.73 11.27 12.80
C ARG A 171 13.27 10.85 11.43
N GLY A 172 13.28 11.75 10.44
CA GLY A 172 13.74 11.47 9.09
C GLY A 172 12.87 10.47 8.32
N ILE A 173 11.62 10.30 8.74
CA ILE A 173 10.66 9.39 8.08
C ILE A 173 9.66 10.23 7.30
N THR A 174 9.56 10.00 5.98
CA THR A 174 8.51 10.62 5.17
C THR A 174 7.32 9.68 5.03
N VAL A 175 6.11 10.25 5.03
CA VAL A 175 4.87 9.49 4.88
C VAL A 175 4.02 10.16 3.81
N ASN A 176 3.70 9.43 2.74
CA ASN A 176 2.91 9.93 1.62
C ASN A 176 1.83 8.92 1.22
N ALA A 177 0.83 9.36 0.46
CA ALA A 177 -0.11 8.46 -0.18
C ALA A 177 -0.20 8.70 -1.68
N VAL A 178 -0.33 7.62 -2.45
CA VAL A 178 -0.77 7.69 -3.84
C VAL A 178 -2.26 7.41 -3.91
N LEU A 179 -2.98 8.14 -4.74
CA LEU A 179 -4.42 8.10 -4.88
C LEU A 179 -4.78 7.66 -6.31
N PRO A 180 -4.83 6.35 -6.57
CA PRO A 180 -5.23 5.86 -7.88
C PRO A 180 -6.69 6.21 -8.20
N SER A 181 -6.99 6.37 -9.48
CA SER A 181 -8.34 6.23 -10.03
C SER A 181 -8.67 4.74 -10.25
N ILE A 182 -9.26 4.40 -11.39
CA ILE A 182 -9.51 2.99 -11.75
C ILE A 182 -8.20 2.35 -12.22
N ILE A 183 -7.76 1.34 -11.49
CA ILE A 183 -6.55 0.58 -11.83
C ILE A 183 -6.89 -0.45 -12.91
N ASP A 184 -6.09 -0.52 -13.96
CA ASP A 184 -6.27 -1.51 -15.02
C ASP A 184 -5.87 -2.92 -14.52
N THR A 185 -6.87 -3.67 -14.09
CA THR A 185 -6.73 -5.03 -13.57
C THR A 185 -7.75 -5.96 -14.22
N PRO A 186 -7.47 -7.28 -14.31
CA PRO A 186 -8.45 -8.24 -14.82
C PRO A 186 -9.80 -8.17 -14.10
N ALA A 187 -9.80 -7.97 -12.77
CA ALA A 187 -11.04 -7.86 -11.98
C ALA A 187 -11.84 -6.62 -12.40
N ASN A 188 -11.21 -5.43 -12.46
CA ASN A 188 -11.90 -4.21 -12.86
C ASN A 188 -12.40 -4.27 -14.31
N ARG A 189 -11.66 -4.92 -15.22
CA ARG A 189 -12.13 -5.15 -16.59
C ARG A 189 -13.35 -6.06 -16.64
N ALA A 190 -13.39 -7.09 -15.79
CA ALA A 190 -14.56 -7.99 -15.69
C ALA A 190 -15.79 -7.26 -15.12
N ASP A 191 -15.59 -6.40 -14.12
CA ASP A 191 -16.68 -5.63 -13.49
C ASP A 191 -17.21 -4.52 -14.40
N MET A 192 -16.39 -3.98 -15.29
CA MET A 192 -16.74 -2.85 -16.18
C MET A 192 -16.40 -3.15 -17.66
N PRO A 193 -16.99 -4.20 -18.28
CA PRO A 193 -16.57 -4.70 -19.59
C PRO A 193 -16.78 -3.73 -20.76
N LYS A 194 -17.59 -2.68 -20.56
CA LYS A 194 -17.89 -1.65 -21.59
C LYS A 194 -17.05 -0.38 -21.42
N ALA A 195 -16.16 -0.31 -20.44
CA ALA A 195 -15.34 0.86 -20.20
C ALA A 195 -14.17 0.97 -21.20
N ASP A 196 -13.69 2.18 -21.41
CA ASP A 196 -12.46 2.41 -22.18
C ASP A 196 -11.25 2.21 -21.28
N PHE A 197 -10.69 1.00 -21.30
CA PHE A 197 -9.54 0.62 -20.48
C PHE A 197 -8.27 1.41 -20.80
N SER A 198 -8.17 2.01 -22.00
CA SER A 198 -7.01 2.83 -22.38
C SER A 198 -6.86 4.09 -21.52
N ARG A 199 -7.92 4.49 -20.83
CA ARG A 199 -7.94 5.63 -19.90
C ARG A 199 -7.52 5.28 -18.48
N TRP A 200 -7.56 3.99 -18.11
CA TRP A 200 -7.26 3.53 -16.77
C TRP A 200 -5.76 3.58 -16.46
N VAL A 201 -5.43 3.58 -15.18
CA VAL A 201 -4.03 3.64 -14.78
C VAL A 201 -3.44 2.23 -14.65
N ALA A 202 -2.36 1.99 -15.36
CA ALA A 202 -1.64 0.71 -15.27
C ALA A 202 -1.01 0.54 -13.87
N PRO A 203 -1.04 -0.67 -13.27
CA PRO A 203 -0.37 -0.94 -11.98
C PRO A 203 1.10 -0.51 -11.97
N ARG A 204 1.83 -0.68 -13.07
CA ARG A 204 3.23 -0.27 -13.19
C ARG A 204 3.41 1.24 -13.09
N ALA A 205 2.52 2.05 -13.67
CA ALA A 205 2.61 3.51 -13.56
C ALA A 205 2.45 4.00 -12.11
N ILE A 206 1.57 3.33 -11.33
CA ILE A 206 1.43 3.60 -9.90
C ILE A 206 2.71 3.17 -9.16
N ALA A 207 3.25 2.00 -9.47
CA ALA A 207 4.46 1.48 -8.86
C ALA A 207 5.67 2.38 -9.12
N ASP A 208 5.79 2.98 -10.32
CA ASP A 208 6.89 3.91 -10.65
C ASP A 208 6.84 5.18 -9.78
N VAL A 209 5.63 5.71 -9.49
CA VAL A 209 5.45 6.84 -8.56
C VAL A 209 5.81 6.40 -7.12
N ILE A 210 5.41 5.21 -6.71
CA ILE A 210 5.77 4.67 -5.39
C ILE A 210 7.28 4.54 -5.26
N VAL A 211 7.98 3.96 -6.23
CA VAL A 211 9.45 3.83 -6.25
C VAL A 211 10.14 5.19 -6.14
N PHE A 212 9.62 6.21 -6.83
CA PHE A 212 10.12 7.59 -6.65
C PHE A 212 9.95 8.06 -5.21
N LEU A 213 8.79 7.87 -4.59
CA LEU A 213 8.52 8.28 -3.20
C LEU A 213 9.36 7.52 -2.18
N LEU A 214 9.77 6.28 -2.48
CA LEU A 214 10.67 5.48 -1.64
C LEU A 214 12.13 5.92 -1.77
N SER A 215 12.50 6.63 -2.82
CA SER A 215 13.86 7.01 -3.12
C SER A 215 14.32 8.28 -2.36
N ASP A 216 15.63 8.52 -2.34
CA ASP A 216 16.20 9.72 -1.76
C ASP A 216 15.89 10.99 -2.59
N GLN A 217 15.43 10.84 -3.83
CA GLN A 217 14.96 11.95 -4.68
C GLN A 217 13.71 12.62 -4.11
N ALA A 218 12.86 11.85 -3.40
CA ALA A 218 11.66 12.33 -2.75
C ALA A 218 11.82 12.71 -1.27
N ARG A 219 13.06 12.89 -0.78
CA ARG A 219 13.35 13.15 0.64
C ARG A 219 12.65 14.37 1.25
N ALA A 220 12.24 15.32 0.43
CA ALA A 220 11.53 16.53 0.84
C ALA A 220 10.00 16.42 0.67
N VAL A 221 9.48 15.27 0.20
CA VAL A 221 8.06 15.06 0.00
C VAL A 221 7.53 14.27 1.21
N THR A 222 6.67 14.90 2.02
CA THR A 222 5.99 14.25 3.15
C THR A 222 4.60 14.87 3.36
N GLY A 223 3.64 14.08 3.85
CA GLY A 223 2.25 14.48 4.02
C GLY A 223 1.46 14.64 2.71
N ALA A 224 2.05 14.28 1.57
CA ALA A 224 1.43 14.48 0.28
C ALA A 224 0.41 13.37 -0.05
N LEU A 225 -0.72 13.80 -0.61
CA LEU A 225 -1.76 12.96 -1.20
C LEU A 225 -1.68 13.11 -2.72
N ILE A 226 -1.04 12.17 -3.41
CA ILE A 226 -0.63 12.30 -4.82
C ILE A 226 -1.60 11.55 -5.73
N PRO A 227 -2.44 12.24 -6.54
CA PRO A 227 -3.29 11.59 -7.52
C PRO A 227 -2.46 10.90 -8.61
N VAL A 228 -2.81 9.64 -8.92
CA VAL A 228 -2.25 8.85 -10.02
C VAL A 228 -3.42 8.31 -10.83
N SER A 229 -4.00 9.16 -11.67
CA SER A 229 -5.35 8.97 -12.19
C SER A 229 -5.41 8.47 -13.65
N GLY A 230 -4.28 8.40 -14.35
CA GLY A 230 -4.33 8.13 -15.78
C GLY A 230 -5.10 9.25 -16.51
N ARG A 231 -6.15 8.87 -17.23
CA ARG A 231 -7.03 9.80 -17.96
C ARG A 231 -8.50 9.69 -17.51
N VAL A 232 -8.74 9.20 -16.29
CA VAL A 232 -10.07 9.05 -15.66
C VAL A 232 -10.31 10.19 -14.69
#